data_5ec737285297ca8084afc4eb1f48560c
#
_entry.id   5ec737285297ca8084afc4eb1f48560c
#
_cell.length_a   1.000
_cell.length_b   1.000
_cell.length_c   1.000
_cell.angle_alpha   90.00
_cell.angle_beta   90.00
_cell.angle_gamma   90.00
#
_symmetry.space_group_name_H-M   'P 1'
#
loop_
_entity.id
_entity.type
_entity.pdbx_description
1 polymer ?
#
loop_
_entity_poly.entity_id
_entity_poly.type
_entity_poly.pdbx_seq_one_letter_code
_entity_poly.pdbx_strand_id
1 'polypeptide(L)'
;MVGLFNNPRRRLRKLIKQKKYEEALDYGHGIEKQYEHDPDIAFIIGTIYYIQGDSQKTIEYMDKALEIGQYDLDALAIKASVYLNLKNKEKVRQCCRKIKELDTKNKSLLEIEDELKKI
;
A
#
# COMPACT_ATOMS: atom_id res chain seq x y z
N MET A 1 -22.29 -15.15 16.54
CA MET A 1 -21.63 -15.32 15.27
C MET A 1 -20.73 -14.15 14.93
N VAL A 2 -19.50 -14.28 15.35
CA VAL A 2 -18.53 -13.17 15.35
C VAL A 2 -18.05 -12.82 13.94
N GLY A 3 -17.75 -13.84 13.12
CA GLY A 3 -17.16 -13.62 11.80
C GLY A 3 -18.03 -12.87 10.81
N LEU A 4 -19.34 -12.98 10.92
CA LEU A 4 -20.28 -12.36 9.99
C LEU A 4 -20.36 -10.83 10.18
N PHE A 5 -20.30 -10.37 11.43
CA PHE A 5 -20.45 -8.96 11.77
C PHE A 5 -19.12 -8.24 12.04
N ASN A 6 -18.04 -9.01 12.21
CA ASN A 6 -16.72 -8.49 12.51
C ASN A 6 -15.73 -8.73 11.37
N ASN A 7 -16.15 -8.40 10.14
CA ASN A 7 -15.24 -8.47 9.00
C ASN A 7 -14.19 -7.35 9.15
N PRO A 8 -12.92 -7.69 9.41
CA PRO A 8 -11.89 -6.67 9.67
C PRO A 8 -11.61 -5.78 8.45
N ARG A 9 -11.65 -6.33 7.26
CA ARG A 9 -11.42 -5.56 6.03
C ARG A 9 -12.50 -4.51 5.86
N ARG A 10 -13.74 -4.90 6.05
CA ARG A 10 -14.89 -4.02 5.92
C ARG A 10 -14.84 -2.91 6.97
N ARG A 11 -14.51 -3.27 8.21
CA ARG A 11 -14.40 -2.29 9.29
C ARG A 11 -13.31 -1.27 9.02
N LEU A 12 -12.13 -1.73 8.57
CA LEU A 12 -11.03 -0.84 8.21
C LEU A 12 -11.41 0.11 7.09
N ARG A 13 -12.03 -0.41 6.03
CA ARG A 13 -12.46 0.42 4.89
C ARG A 13 -13.50 1.45 5.30
N LYS A 14 -14.40 1.08 6.18
CA LYS A 14 -15.41 2.01 6.70
C LYS A 14 -14.76 3.15 7.48
N LEU A 15 -13.81 2.82 8.35
CA LEU A 15 -13.08 3.83 9.12
C LEU A 15 -12.29 4.78 8.22
N ILE A 16 -11.67 4.27 7.17
CA ILE A 16 -10.97 5.08 6.17
C ILE A 16 -11.95 6.02 5.46
N LYS A 17 -13.09 5.49 5.04
CA LYS A 17 -14.12 6.29 4.37
C LYS A 17 -14.62 7.44 5.26
N GLN A 18 -14.68 7.19 6.58
CA GLN A 18 -15.05 8.20 7.57
C GLN A 18 -13.87 9.10 7.97
N LYS A 19 -12.70 8.89 7.37
CA LYS A 19 -11.45 9.61 7.68
C LYS A 19 -10.99 9.47 9.13
N LYS A 20 -11.35 8.35 9.76
CA LYS A 20 -10.95 8.03 11.13
C LYS A 20 -9.67 7.20 11.10
N TYR A 21 -8.58 7.81 10.64
CA TYR A 21 -7.33 7.09 10.36
C TYR A 21 -6.64 6.52 11.60
N GLU A 22 -6.60 7.29 12.68
CA GLU A 22 -5.99 6.80 13.93
C GLU A 22 -6.75 5.62 14.50
N GLU A 23 -8.08 5.71 14.50
CA GLU A 23 -8.94 4.62 14.95
C GLU A 23 -8.77 3.38 14.06
N ALA A 24 -8.64 3.59 12.75
CA ALA A 24 -8.39 2.51 11.81
C ALA A 24 -7.04 1.83 12.08
N LEU A 25 -5.99 2.62 12.35
CA LEU A 25 -4.67 2.08 12.66
C LEU A 25 -4.68 1.30 13.98
N ASP A 26 -5.33 1.84 15.01
CA ASP A 26 -5.45 1.15 16.29
C ASP A 26 -6.13 -0.21 16.12
N TYR A 27 -7.23 -0.22 15.38
CA TYR A 27 -7.95 -1.45 15.10
C TYR A 27 -7.08 -2.41 14.27
N GLY A 28 -6.44 -1.89 13.20
CA GLY A 28 -5.58 -2.69 12.33
C GLY A 28 -4.43 -3.33 13.09
N HIS A 29 -3.75 -2.57 13.92
CA HIS A 29 -2.64 -3.10 14.73
C HIS A 29 -3.11 -4.14 15.74
N GLY A 30 -4.34 -4.01 16.24
CA GLY A 30 -4.91 -4.99 17.15
C GLY A 30 -5.18 -6.35 16.51
N ILE A 31 -5.38 -6.39 15.20
CA ILE A 31 -5.73 -7.62 14.49
C ILE A 31 -4.62 -8.13 13.56
N GLU A 32 -3.57 -7.34 13.28
CA GLU A 32 -2.62 -7.69 12.23
C GLU A 32 -1.87 -9.00 12.48
N LYS A 33 -1.62 -9.36 13.72
CA LYS A 33 -0.96 -10.63 14.02
C LYS A 33 -1.84 -11.82 13.64
N GLN A 34 -3.14 -11.72 13.94
CA GLN A 34 -4.10 -12.75 13.59
C GLN A 34 -4.24 -12.91 12.07
N TYR A 35 -4.06 -11.82 11.33
CA TYR A 35 -4.21 -11.76 9.88
C TYR A 35 -2.88 -11.52 9.17
N GLU A 36 -1.77 -12.02 9.73
CA GLU A 36 -0.41 -11.75 9.23
C GLU A 36 -0.14 -12.24 7.81
N HIS A 37 -0.94 -13.20 7.34
CA HIS A 37 -0.81 -13.73 5.97
C HIS A 37 -1.93 -13.23 5.05
N ASP A 38 -2.69 -12.25 5.50
CA ASP A 38 -3.79 -11.69 4.72
C ASP A 38 -3.29 -10.45 3.98
N PRO A 39 -3.21 -10.52 2.63
CA PRO A 39 -2.72 -9.38 1.86
C PRO A 39 -3.60 -8.14 1.98
N ASP A 40 -4.90 -8.31 2.17
CA ASP A 40 -5.83 -7.19 2.32
C ASP A 40 -5.49 -6.35 3.54
N ILE A 41 -5.23 -6.99 4.66
CA ILE A 41 -4.96 -6.28 5.92
C ILE A 41 -3.66 -5.49 5.82
N ALA A 42 -2.58 -6.12 5.34
CA ALA A 42 -1.30 -5.43 5.16
C ALA A 42 -1.43 -4.24 4.20
N PHE A 43 -2.11 -4.46 3.07
CA PHE A 43 -2.30 -3.42 2.07
C PHE A 43 -3.14 -2.26 2.59
N ILE A 44 -4.21 -2.55 3.32
CA ILE A 44 -5.08 -1.50 3.88
C ILE A 44 -4.33 -0.67 4.92
N ILE A 45 -3.61 -1.31 5.84
CA ILE A 45 -2.82 -0.57 6.84
C ILE A 45 -1.78 0.31 6.15
N GLY A 46 -1.07 -0.23 5.17
CA GLY A 46 -0.09 0.54 4.39
C GLY A 46 -0.72 1.73 3.68
N THR A 47 -1.93 1.56 3.15
CA THR A 47 -2.67 2.65 2.49
C THR A 47 -3.02 3.76 3.48
N ILE A 48 -3.39 3.42 4.70
CA ILE A 48 -3.67 4.42 5.74
C ILE A 48 -2.41 5.25 6.02
N TYR A 49 -1.27 4.60 6.18
CA TYR A 49 0.00 5.31 6.38
C TYR A 49 0.36 6.19 5.19
N TYR A 50 0.06 5.72 3.98
CA TYR A 50 0.28 6.51 2.78
C TYR A 50 -0.57 7.79 2.80
N ILE A 51 -1.84 7.68 3.16
CA ILE A 51 -2.74 8.84 3.28
C ILE A 51 -2.22 9.83 4.32
N GLN A 52 -1.65 9.33 5.41
CA GLN A 52 -1.10 10.17 6.48
C GLN A 52 0.27 10.74 6.17
N GLY A 53 0.89 10.32 5.07
CA GLY A 53 2.21 10.81 4.67
C GLY A 53 3.37 10.17 5.42
N ASP A 54 3.17 9.04 6.08
CA ASP A 54 4.23 8.30 6.75
C ASP A 54 4.93 7.39 5.76
N SER A 55 5.98 7.89 5.12
CA SER A 55 6.69 7.18 4.05
C SER A 55 7.31 5.87 4.51
N GLN A 56 7.95 5.88 5.68
CA GLN A 56 8.63 4.70 6.20
C GLN A 56 7.66 3.56 6.48
N LYS A 57 6.56 3.87 7.16
CA LYS A 57 5.53 2.87 7.47
C LYS A 57 4.81 2.39 6.21
N THR A 58 4.58 3.29 5.25
CA THR A 58 3.98 2.91 3.97
C THR A 58 4.83 1.86 3.27
N ILE A 59 6.13 2.09 3.15
CA ILE A 59 7.04 1.14 2.50
C ILE A 59 7.05 -0.20 3.26
N GLU A 60 7.12 -0.15 4.59
CA GLU A 60 7.12 -1.35 5.42
C GLU A 60 5.89 -2.24 5.14
N TYR A 61 4.70 -1.66 5.12
CA TYR A 61 3.47 -2.42 4.90
C TYR A 61 3.26 -2.81 3.45
N MET A 62 3.71 -2.00 2.49
CA MET A 62 3.67 -2.38 1.09
C MET A 62 4.62 -3.54 0.81
N ASP A 63 5.78 -3.57 1.46
CA ASP A 63 6.71 -4.71 1.35
C ASP A 63 6.08 -5.98 1.93
N LYS A 64 5.36 -5.89 3.04
CA LYS A 64 4.60 -7.03 3.58
C LYS A 64 3.55 -7.52 2.59
N ALA A 65 2.79 -6.60 1.99
CA ALA A 65 1.78 -6.96 1.00
C ALA A 65 2.39 -7.64 -0.21
N LEU A 66 3.55 -7.15 -0.68
CA LEU A 66 4.28 -7.77 -1.79
C LEU A 66 4.76 -9.18 -1.44
N GLU A 67 5.24 -9.39 -0.23
CA GLU A 67 5.70 -10.69 0.23
C GLU A 67 4.56 -11.70 0.25
N ILE A 68 3.38 -11.28 0.69
CA ILE A 68 2.19 -12.15 0.72
C ILE A 68 1.67 -12.39 -0.71
N GLY A 69 1.65 -11.35 -1.55
CA GLY A 69 1.17 -11.41 -2.93
C GLY A 69 -0.19 -10.77 -3.12
N GLN A 70 -0.75 -10.90 -4.33
CA GLN A 70 -2.07 -10.44 -4.78
C GLN A 70 -2.21 -8.94 -5.10
N TYR A 71 -1.46 -8.06 -4.45
CA TYR A 71 -1.55 -6.61 -4.67
C TYR A 71 -0.27 -6.03 -5.28
N ASP A 72 0.47 -6.84 -6.04
CA ASP A 72 1.81 -6.49 -6.49
C ASP A 72 1.84 -5.17 -7.27
N LEU A 73 0.95 -5.00 -8.25
CA LEU A 73 0.94 -3.78 -9.06
C LEU A 73 0.56 -2.56 -8.21
N ASP A 74 -0.46 -2.69 -7.38
CA ASP A 74 -0.91 -1.57 -6.54
C ASP A 74 0.14 -1.19 -5.49
N ALA A 75 0.75 -2.18 -4.86
CA ALA A 75 1.78 -1.94 -3.84
C ALA A 75 3.02 -1.30 -4.46
N LEU A 76 3.44 -1.77 -5.64
CA LEU A 76 4.58 -1.19 -6.35
C LEU A 76 4.30 0.25 -6.79
N ALA A 77 3.08 0.54 -7.23
CA ALA A 77 2.69 1.91 -7.61
C ALA A 77 2.74 2.86 -6.41
N ILE A 78 2.26 2.41 -5.25
CA ILE A 78 2.31 3.21 -4.02
C ILE A 78 3.75 3.42 -3.58
N LYS A 79 4.57 2.37 -3.59
CA LYS A 79 6.00 2.51 -3.28
C LYS A 79 6.68 3.52 -4.20
N ALA A 80 6.40 3.44 -5.50
CA ALA A 80 6.96 4.39 -6.46
C ALA A 80 6.55 5.82 -6.13
N SER A 81 5.28 6.04 -5.77
CA SER A 81 4.80 7.36 -5.37
C SER A 81 5.54 7.90 -4.14
N VAL A 82 5.78 7.05 -3.15
CA VAL A 82 6.55 7.43 -1.96
C VAL A 82 7.96 7.82 -2.34
N TYR A 83 8.63 7.01 -3.16
CA TYR A 83 10.00 7.30 -3.58
C TYR A 83 10.10 8.52 -4.49
N LEU A 84 9.08 8.81 -5.29
CA LEU A 84 9.01 10.07 -6.05
C LEU A 84 8.99 11.27 -5.10
N ASN A 85 8.16 11.21 -4.06
CA ASN A 85 8.10 12.28 -3.07
C ASN A 85 9.43 12.46 -2.33
N LEU A 86 10.14 11.36 -2.09
CA LEU A 86 11.46 11.39 -1.47
C LEU A 86 12.58 11.72 -2.44
N LYS A 87 12.26 11.87 -3.72
CA LYS A 87 13.20 12.14 -4.82
C LYS A 87 14.29 11.06 -4.94
N ASN A 88 13.95 9.85 -4.59
CA ASN A 88 14.83 8.69 -4.70
C ASN A 88 14.65 8.03 -6.07
N LYS A 89 15.34 8.56 -7.07
CA LYS A 89 15.22 8.13 -8.46
C LYS A 89 15.51 6.65 -8.66
N GLU A 90 16.53 6.14 -7.99
CA GLU A 90 16.93 4.74 -8.13
C GLU A 90 15.82 3.79 -7.67
N LYS A 91 15.22 4.08 -6.53
CA LYS A 91 14.11 3.26 -6.02
C LYS A 91 12.87 3.37 -6.91
N VAL A 92 12.61 4.53 -7.49
CA VAL A 92 11.51 4.68 -8.46
C VAL A 92 11.77 3.78 -9.68
N ARG A 93 13.00 3.80 -10.21
CA ARG A 93 13.35 2.95 -11.37
C ARG A 93 13.19 1.47 -11.05
N GLN A 94 13.57 1.05 -9.85
CA GLN A 94 13.37 -0.35 -9.43
C GLN A 94 11.90 -0.73 -9.43
N CYS A 95 11.03 0.13 -8.90
CA CYS A 95 9.58 -0.11 -8.93
C CYS A 95 9.06 -0.19 -10.38
N CYS A 96 9.51 0.72 -11.23
CA CYS A 96 9.10 0.73 -12.65
C CYS A 96 9.49 -0.56 -13.36
N ARG A 97 10.70 -1.06 -13.13
CA ARG A 97 11.15 -2.31 -13.72
C ARG A 97 10.25 -3.47 -13.32
N LYS A 98 9.91 -3.55 -12.04
CA LYS A 98 9.05 -4.63 -11.53
C LYS A 98 7.63 -4.53 -12.07
N ILE A 99 7.08 -3.32 -12.14
CA ILE A 99 5.74 -3.10 -12.71
C ILE A 99 5.75 -3.53 -14.18
N LYS A 100 6.79 -3.15 -14.92
CA LYS A 100 6.91 -3.47 -16.35
C LYS A 100 7.01 -4.98 -16.59
N GLU A 101 7.70 -5.70 -15.70
CA GLU A 101 7.79 -7.16 -15.79
C GLU A 101 6.41 -7.81 -15.60
N LEU A 102 5.57 -7.25 -14.73
CA LEU A 102 4.25 -7.79 -14.45
C LEU A 102 3.21 -7.36 -15.48
N ASP A 103 3.30 -6.12 -15.96
CA ASP A 103 2.34 -5.55 -16.88
C ASP A 103 3.00 -4.42 -17.70
N THR A 104 3.46 -4.75 -18.90
CA THR A 104 4.19 -3.81 -19.77
C THR A 104 3.37 -2.59 -20.16
N LYS A 105 2.05 -2.69 -20.14
CA LYS A 105 1.14 -1.61 -20.53
C LYS A 105 0.42 -1.00 -19.33
N ASN A 106 0.99 -1.17 -18.14
CA ASN A 106 0.37 -0.66 -16.92
C ASN A 106 0.22 0.86 -16.99
N LYS A 107 -0.99 1.34 -16.68
CA LYS A 107 -1.30 2.76 -16.74
C LYS A 107 -0.49 3.57 -15.73
N SER A 108 -0.33 3.05 -14.52
CA SER A 108 0.45 3.72 -13.48
C SER A 108 1.91 3.87 -13.86
N LEU A 109 2.45 2.90 -14.61
CA LEU A 109 3.85 2.93 -15.07
C LEU A 109 4.13 4.18 -15.89
N LEU A 110 3.25 4.52 -16.82
CA LEU A 110 3.43 5.71 -17.66
C LEU A 110 3.42 6.99 -16.83
N GLU A 111 2.51 7.09 -15.89
CA GLU A 111 2.42 8.25 -15.00
C GLU A 111 3.67 8.39 -14.12
N ILE A 112 4.14 7.28 -13.57
CA ILE A 112 5.35 7.25 -12.73
C ILE A 112 6.58 7.66 -13.54
N GLU A 113 6.72 7.12 -14.75
CA GLU A 113 7.85 7.45 -15.63
C GLU A 113 7.86 8.93 -16.00
N ASP A 114 6.68 9.51 -16.26
CA ASP A 114 6.57 10.94 -16.54
C ASP A 114 6.99 11.79 -15.34
N GLU A 115 6.55 11.42 -14.15
CA GLU A 115 6.93 12.13 -12.92
C GLU A 115 8.43 11.97 -12.63
N LEU A 116 9.00 10.81 -12.92
CA LEU A 116 10.44 10.56 -12.74
C LEU A 116 11.29 11.51 -13.56
N LYS A 117 10.84 11.85 -14.77
CA LYS A 117 11.56 12.78 -15.65
C LYS A 117 11.62 14.21 -15.10
N LYS A 118 10.70 14.55 -14.20
CA LYS A 118 10.59 15.89 -13.63
C LYS A 118 11.47 16.12 -12.39
N ILE A 119 12.11 15.08 -11.88
CA ILE A 119 12.92 15.19 -10.66
C ILE A 119 14.42 14.99 -10.91
#